data_b793cfffb5cb5b933ea10435cfc8adaf
#
_entry.id   b793cfffb5cb5b933ea10435cfc8adaf
#
_cell.length_a   1.000
_cell.length_b   1.000
_cell.length_c   1.000
_cell.angle_alpha   90.00
_cell.angle_beta   90.00
_cell.angle_gamma   90.00
#
_symmetry.space_group_name_H-M   'P 1'
#
loop_
_entity.id
_entity.type
_entity.pdbx_description
1 polymer ?
#
loop_
_entity_poly.entity_id
_entity_poly.type
_entity_poly.pdbx_seq_one_letter_code
_entity_poly.pdbx_strand_id
1 'polypeptide(L)'
;YVRVLKRIIFIGLLLQFTLPASAELRIEITKGVDNAVRVAVVPFAWRGKRKPPIDVSDVVSSDLGLSGRFEALPTSQMLSFPNDTSEVLPRDWRMLGVEYLVVGYLEPREVSVRLHFELYSVLRQTVVAKQTIEGLPMDLRDMAHHVSDVVFNELTGIKGAFSTQIMYVTAMDDDQGRHFALNIADADGYRVRKVLESIEPILSATWSPDGKMVAYVSFEQDGRPAIYLHEVITGNRQILTSFAGLNGAPSFSPDGKEMALVLSKDGNPDIYILDLQSRRLRRITRHYGIDTEPSWTADGKSLVFTSNRGGQPQIYQLRLADFQIQRLTFEGDYNAKASVLKDGSGLVMVHRRNGIFHIALLDLNRGRLSVLTETTLDESPSVAPNGSMLIYATQERGEGILAAVSIDGGVKFNLP
;
A
#
# COMPACT_ATOMS: atom_id res chain seq x y z
N TYR A 1 42.03 -12.98 65.89
CA TYR A 1 41.86 -11.58 65.43
C TYR A 1 41.34 -11.59 63.98
N VAL A 2 40.03 -11.47 63.83
CA VAL A 2 39.42 -11.36 62.51
C VAL A 2 38.43 -10.21 62.54
N ARG A 3 38.69 -9.17 61.78
CA ARG A 3 37.79 -8.05 61.58
C ARG A 3 36.76 -8.42 60.51
N VAL A 4 35.48 -8.45 60.90
CA VAL A 4 34.34 -8.61 59.99
C VAL A 4 34.06 -7.26 59.34
N LEU A 5 34.18 -7.20 57.99
CA LEU A 5 33.81 -6.03 57.20
C LEU A 5 32.43 -6.24 56.63
N LYS A 6 31.43 -5.50 57.11
CA LYS A 6 30.07 -5.47 56.55
C LYS A 6 30.08 -4.76 55.21
N ARG A 7 29.75 -5.47 54.16
CA ARG A 7 29.43 -4.89 52.84
C ARG A 7 27.94 -4.69 52.77
N ILE A 8 27.49 -3.45 52.77
CA ILE A 8 26.12 -3.03 52.46
C ILE A 8 25.98 -3.09 50.92
N ILE A 9 25.16 -4.00 50.41
CA ILE A 9 24.80 -4.06 48.99
C ILE A 9 23.58 -3.13 48.82
N PHE A 10 23.81 -2.01 48.13
CA PHE A 10 22.77 -1.11 47.68
C PHE A 10 22.13 -1.69 46.43
N ILE A 11 20.95 -2.32 46.49
CA ILE A 11 20.19 -2.73 45.35
C ILE A 11 19.42 -1.49 44.86
N GLY A 12 20.00 -0.83 43.85
CA GLY A 12 19.32 0.21 43.09
C GLY A 12 18.29 -0.44 42.15
N LEU A 13 17.02 -0.29 42.48
CA LEU A 13 15.89 -0.68 41.62
C LEU A 13 15.85 0.28 40.42
N LEU A 14 16.45 -0.11 39.29
CA LEU A 14 16.28 0.61 38.02
C LEU A 14 14.86 0.33 37.51
N LEU A 15 13.93 1.26 37.77
CA LEU A 15 12.68 1.33 37.02
C LEU A 15 13.04 1.67 35.57
N GLN A 16 13.05 0.67 34.70
CA GLN A 16 13.05 0.90 33.26
C GLN A 16 11.65 1.41 32.87
N PHE A 17 11.53 2.72 32.70
CA PHE A 17 10.42 3.31 31.98
C PHE A 17 10.59 2.89 30.51
N THR A 18 9.86 1.88 30.09
CA THR A 18 9.61 1.62 28.68
C THR A 18 8.71 2.74 28.16
N LEU A 19 9.31 3.76 27.56
CA LEU A 19 8.57 4.71 26.75
C LEU A 19 8.00 3.92 25.56
N PRO A 20 6.70 4.06 25.25
CA PRO A 20 6.20 3.51 24.01
C PRO A 20 7.00 4.14 22.86
N ALA A 21 7.65 3.33 22.06
CA ALA A 21 8.26 3.76 20.82
C ALA A 21 7.13 4.20 19.90
N SER A 22 6.86 5.50 19.84
CA SER A 22 6.07 6.08 18.78
C SER A 22 6.89 5.88 17.52
N ALA A 23 6.41 5.08 16.58
CA ALA A 23 6.96 5.01 15.24
C ALA A 23 6.80 6.42 14.65
N GLU A 24 7.89 7.17 14.58
CA GLU A 24 7.91 8.49 13.99
C GLU A 24 7.91 8.32 12.48
N LEU A 25 6.85 8.75 11.82
CA LEU A 25 6.75 8.74 10.36
C LEU A 25 7.89 9.58 9.78
N ARG A 26 8.92 8.93 9.26
CA ARG A 26 10.08 9.60 8.67
C ARG A 26 9.86 9.77 7.18
N ILE A 27 9.39 10.94 6.77
CA ILE A 27 9.26 11.31 5.35
C ILE A 27 10.62 11.76 4.85
N GLU A 28 11.21 11.01 3.93
CA GLU A 28 12.46 11.39 3.26
C GLU A 28 12.13 11.86 1.84
N ILE A 29 12.01 13.17 1.67
CA ILE A 29 11.82 13.77 0.34
C ILE A 29 13.22 13.91 -0.30
N THR A 30 13.65 12.90 -1.05
CA THR A 30 14.98 12.86 -1.68
C THR A 30 15.09 13.69 -2.96
N LYS A 31 13.96 13.95 -3.60
CA LYS A 31 13.80 14.97 -4.67
C LYS A 31 12.36 15.46 -4.56
N GLY A 32 12.15 16.55 -3.85
CA GLY A 32 10.87 17.24 -3.93
C GLY A 32 10.51 17.47 -5.40
N VAL A 33 9.24 17.32 -5.77
CA VAL A 33 8.75 17.86 -7.04
C VAL A 33 9.16 19.33 -7.01
N ASP A 34 9.94 19.79 -7.98
CA ASP A 34 10.48 21.16 -8.02
C ASP A 34 9.40 22.27 -7.92
N ASN A 35 8.11 21.88 -7.78
CA ASN A 35 6.95 22.74 -7.59
C ASN A 35 5.83 21.99 -6.85
N ALA A 36 6.04 21.56 -5.61
CA ALA A 36 4.94 21.05 -4.78
C ALA A 36 3.93 22.18 -4.53
N VAL A 37 2.65 21.91 -4.78
CA VAL A 37 1.56 22.86 -4.56
C VAL A 37 1.39 23.10 -3.07
N ARG A 38 1.48 24.37 -2.63
CA ARG A 38 1.34 24.70 -1.22
C ARG A 38 -0.11 24.81 -0.81
N VAL A 39 -0.52 23.89 0.10
CA VAL A 39 -1.90 23.75 0.57
C VAL A 39 -1.95 24.00 2.07
N ALA A 40 -2.96 24.70 2.55
CA ALA A 40 -3.27 24.76 3.98
C ALA A 40 -4.57 24.00 4.26
N VAL A 41 -4.49 23.00 5.12
CA VAL A 41 -5.66 22.31 5.67
C VAL A 41 -5.96 22.96 7.01
N VAL A 42 -6.96 23.80 7.06
CA VAL A 42 -7.34 24.54 8.26
C VAL A 42 -7.99 23.58 9.25
N PRO A 43 -7.67 23.63 10.57
CA PRO A 43 -8.35 22.84 11.59
C PRO A 43 -9.86 22.94 11.48
N PHE A 44 -10.53 21.80 11.26
CA PHE A 44 -11.99 21.77 11.06
C PHE A 44 -12.72 22.08 12.36
N ALA A 45 -13.63 23.06 12.33
CA ALA A 45 -14.39 23.42 13.50
C ALA A 45 -15.32 22.27 13.95
N TRP A 46 -15.27 21.95 15.22
CA TRP A 46 -16.18 20.99 15.85
C TRP A 46 -17.36 21.71 16.47
N ARG A 47 -18.56 21.48 15.95
CA ARG A 47 -19.82 22.12 16.46
C ARG A 47 -20.51 21.28 17.52
N GLY A 48 -19.78 20.47 18.28
CA GLY A 48 -20.28 19.61 19.32
C GLY A 48 -19.77 19.94 20.73
N LYS A 49 -20.41 19.34 21.75
CA LYS A 49 -20.05 19.54 23.15
C LYS A 49 -18.80 18.79 23.61
N ARG A 50 -18.50 17.64 22.98
CA ARG A 50 -17.32 16.81 23.27
C ARG A 50 -16.35 16.89 22.11
N LYS A 51 -15.05 16.78 22.36
CA LYS A 51 -14.04 16.72 21.29
C LYS A 51 -14.33 15.56 20.33
N PRO A 52 -14.05 15.72 19.02
CA PRO A 52 -14.14 14.61 18.08
C PRO A 52 -13.13 13.51 18.45
N PRO A 53 -13.38 12.24 18.09
CA PRO A 53 -12.45 11.14 18.38
C PRO A 53 -11.13 11.24 17.63
N ILE A 54 -11.11 11.92 16.49
CA ILE A 54 -9.90 12.19 15.68
C ILE A 54 -9.93 13.63 15.16
N ASP A 55 -8.77 14.16 14.84
CA ASP A 55 -8.64 15.40 14.08
C ASP A 55 -8.64 15.08 12.57
N VAL A 56 -9.71 15.44 11.89
CA VAL A 56 -9.90 15.22 10.45
C VAL A 56 -8.88 16.01 9.65
N SER A 57 -8.57 17.23 10.06
CA SER A 57 -7.63 18.10 9.36
C SER A 57 -6.19 17.56 9.41
N ASP A 58 -5.79 16.95 10.52
CA ASP A 58 -4.48 16.30 10.62
C ASP A 58 -4.36 15.12 9.66
N VAL A 59 -5.41 14.29 9.54
CA VAL A 59 -5.43 13.18 8.59
C VAL A 59 -5.32 13.68 7.15
N VAL A 60 -6.13 14.69 6.77
CA VAL A 60 -6.11 15.27 5.42
C VAL A 60 -4.75 15.91 5.11
N SER A 61 -4.18 16.64 6.07
CA SER A 61 -2.87 17.26 5.92
C SER A 61 -1.76 16.23 5.72
N SER A 62 -1.80 15.13 6.49
CA SER A 62 -0.86 14.02 6.37
C SER A 62 -0.98 13.32 5.01
N ASP A 63 -2.18 12.97 4.59
CA ASP A 63 -2.44 12.33 3.30
C ASP A 63 -1.85 13.15 2.13
N LEU A 64 -2.21 14.43 2.08
CA LEU A 64 -1.75 15.32 1.02
C LEU A 64 -0.22 15.45 1.01
N GLY A 65 0.39 15.58 2.20
CA GLY A 65 1.85 15.62 2.35
C GLY A 65 2.52 14.34 1.88
N LEU A 66 2.00 13.17 2.28
CA LEU A 66 2.52 11.85 1.88
C LEU A 66 2.44 11.62 0.37
N SER A 67 1.51 12.25 -0.34
CA SER A 67 1.42 12.14 -1.79
C SER A 67 2.63 12.71 -2.54
N GLY A 68 3.40 13.57 -1.88
CA GLY A 68 4.54 14.31 -2.47
C GLY A 68 4.18 15.35 -3.52
N ARG A 69 2.89 15.53 -3.80
CA ARG A 69 2.39 16.55 -4.74
C ARG A 69 2.11 17.87 -4.04
N PHE A 70 1.97 17.84 -2.70
CA PHE A 70 1.58 18.99 -1.91
C PHE A 70 2.55 19.24 -0.76
N GLU A 71 2.78 20.51 -0.47
CA GLU A 71 3.42 20.98 0.75
C GLU A 71 2.33 21.50 1.70
N ALA A 72 2.03 20.74 2.74
CA ALA A 72 1.04 21.16 3.73
C ALA A 72 1.61 22.21 4.67
N LEU A 73 0.95 23.39 4.76
CA LEU A 73 1.35 24.44 5.69
C LEU A 73 1.08 23.96 7.14
N PRO A 74 2.10 23.98 8.04
CA PRO A 74 1.88 23.64 9.43
C PRO A 74 0.85 24.57 10.10
N THR A 75 -0.03 24.02 10.91
CA THR A 75 -1.08 24.79 11.63
C THR A 75 -0.51 25.93 12.46
N SER A 76 0.70 25.75 13.03
CA SER A 76 1.40 26.79 13.80
C SER A 76 1.81 28.03 12.98
N GLN A 77 1.83 27.95 11.67
CA GLN A 77 2.13 29.05 10.77
C GLN A 77 0.88 29.73 10.20
N MET A 78 -0.33 29.22 10.50
CA MET A 78 -1.58 29.80 10.02
C MET A 78 -1.93 31.06 10.81
N LEU A 79 -2.39 32.10 10.09
CA LEU A 79 -2.76 33.39 10.69
C LEU A 79 -4.22 33.46 11.15
N SER A 80 -5.07 32.59 10.62
CA SER A 80 -6.50 32.50 10.93
C SER A 80 -7.04 31.09 10.71
N PHE A 81 -8.22 30.80 11.23
CA PHE A 81 -8.85 29.48 11.17
C PHE A 81 -10.29 29.60 10.65
N PRO A 82 -10.49 29.97 9.35
CA PRO A 82 -11.82 30.04 8.76
C PRO A 82 -12.49 28.66 8.71
N ASN A 83 -13.81 28.63 8.94
CA ASN A 83 -14.60 27.41 8.90
C ASN A 83 -15.29 27.19 7.55
N ASP A 84 -15.46 28.26 6.80
CA ASP A 84 -15.98 28.26 5.43
C ASP A 84 -15.28 29.34 4.59
N THR A 85 -15.51 29.32 3.29
CA THR A 85 -14.83 30.22 2.36
C THR A 85 -15.25 31.71 2.49
N SER A 86 -16.38 32.02 3.13
CA SER A 86 -16.81 33.41 3.36
C SER A 86 -15.95 34.12 4.42
N GLU A 87 -15.29 33.37 5.31
CA GLU A 87 -14.40 33.87 6.35
C GLU A 87 -12.94 34.02 5.86
N VAL A 88 -12.63 33.55 4.64
CA VAL A 88 -11.27 33.58 4.11
C VAL A 88 -10.85 34.97 3.69
N LEU A 89 -9.73 35.44 4.22
CA LEU A 89 -9.04 36.65 3.79
C LEU A 89 -7.89 36.28 2.83
N PRO A 90 -8.07 36.32 1.50
CA PRO A 90 -7.09 35.78 0.54
C PRO A 90 -5.71 36.45 0.62
N ARG A 91 -5.63 37.68 1.10
CA ARG A 91 -4.38 38.41 1.27
C ARG A 91 -3.44 37.69 2.25
N ASP A 92 -3.98 37.23 3.39
CA ASP A 92 -3.18 36.64 4.46
C ASP A 92 -2.55 35.31 4.01
N TRP A 93 -3.32 34.53 3.28
CA TRP A 93 -2.88 33.24 2.74
C TRP A 93 -1.87 33.40 1.59
N ARG A 94 -2.03 34.43 0.75
CA ARG A 94 -1.03 34.77 -0.28
C ARG A 94 0.31 35.15 0.33
N MET A 95 0.31 35.86 1.47
CA MET A 95 1.56 36.22 2.17
C MET A 95 2.31 34.97 2.69
N LEU A 96 1.58 33.89 3.00
CA LEU A 96 2.14 32.59 3.40
C LEU A 96 2.52 31.70 2.20
N GLY A 97 2.31 32.16 0.97
CA GLY A 97 2.57 31.41 -0.26
C GLY A 97 1.61 30.26 -0.50
N VAL A 98 0.44 30.24 0.18
CA VAL A 98 -0.56 29.20 0.04
C VAL A 98 -1.37 29.39 -1.24
N GLU A 99 -1.49 28.33 -2.04
CA GLU A 99 -2.24 28.34 -3.30
C GLU A 99 -3.70 27.88 -3.11
N TYR A 100 -3.90 26.90 -2.23
CA TYR A 100 -5.22 26.35 -1.95
C TYR A 100 -5.45 26.17 -0.45
N LEU A 101 -6.71 26.31 -0.05
CA LEU A 101 -7.18 26.10 1.31
C LEU A 101 -8.21 24.97 1.32
N VAL A 102 -8.10 24.10 2.31
CA VAL A 102 -9.17 23.19 2.70
C VAL A 102 -9.73 23.71 4.03
N VAL A 103 -10.96 24.16 4.03
CA VAL A 103 -11.68 24.65 5.20
C VAL A 103 -12.92 23.81 5.45
N GLY A 104 -13.39 23.73 6.70
CA GLY A 104 -14.57 22.94 6.97
C GLY A 104 -14.98 22.89 8.44
N TYR A 105 -16.05 22.15 8.69
CA TYR A 105 -16.56 21.91 10.03
C TYR A 105 -17.24 20.55 10.14
N LEU A 106 -17.31 20.07 11.38
CA LEU A 106 -18.00 18.84 11.75
C LEU A 106 -19.18 19.17 12.66
N GLU A 107 -20.33 18.60 12.35
CA GLU A 107 -21.58 18.81 13.04
C GLU A 107 -22.12 17.46 13.55
N PRO A 108 -22.01 17.16 14.85
CA PRO A 108 -22.57 15.93 15.39
C PRO A 108 -24.09 15.95 15.35
N ARG A 109 -24.65 14.79 15.03
CA ARG A 109 -26.09 14.46 15.06
C ARG A 109 -26.31 13.39 16.15
N GLU A 110 -27.55 12.93 16.31
CA GLU A 110 -27.86 11.93 17.35
C GLU A 110 -27.05 10.65 17.21
N VAL A 111 -26.90 10.13 15.99
CA VAL A 111 -26.18 8.87 15.69
C VAL A 111 -25.09 9.01 14.63
N SER A 112 -24.99 10.16 13.98
CA SER A 112 -24.05 10.43 12.89
C SER A 112 -23.23 11.69 13.13
N VAL A 113 -22.24 11.91 12.27
CA VAL A 113 -21.50 13.16 12.14
C VAL A 113 -21.58 13.62 10.71
N ARG A 114 -21.92 14.88 10.51
CA ARG A 114 -21.86 15.54 9.22
C ARG A 114 -20.56 16.31 9.11
N LEU A 115 -19.77 16.01 8.08
CA LEU A 115 -18.55 16.72 7.72
C LEU A 115 -18.82 17.56 6.49
N HIS A 116 -18.59 18.87 6.63
CA HIS A 116 -18.66 19.82 5.53
C HIS A 116 -17.26 20.32 5.23
N PHE A 117 -16.86 20.35 3.94
CA PHE A 117 -15.60 20.94 3.53
C PHE A 117 -15.71 21.70 2.22
N GLU A 118 -14.83 22.67 2.05
CA GLU A 118 -14.65 23.47 0.85
C GLU A 118 -13.16 23.54 0.50
N LEU A 119 -12.85 23.31 -0.78
CA LEU A 119 -11.56 23.57 -1.36
C LEU A 119 -11.58 24.94 -2.05
N TYR A 120 -10.71 25.84 -1.66
CA TYR A 120 -10.68 27.23 -2.13
C TYR A 120 -9.36 27.56 -2.81
N SER A 121 -9.42 28.17 -3.99
CA SER A 121 -8.23 28.72 -4.67
C SER A 121 -7.95 30.15 -4.20
N VAL A 122 -6.82 30.34 -3.55
CA VAL A 122 -6.39 31.65 -3.02
C VAL A 122 -6.12 32.66 -4.15
N LEU A 123 -5.55 32.16 -5.27
CA LEU A 123 -5.22 33.01 -6.42
C LEU A 123 -6.49 33.44 -7.17
N ARG A 124 -7.38 32.46 -7.49
CA ARG A 124 -8.61 32.71 -8.25
C ARG A 124 -9.72 33.29 -7.39
N GLN A 125 -9.61 33.21 -6.07
CA GLN A 125 -10.61 33.60 -5.07
C GLN A 125 -11.98 32.93 -5.33
N THR A 126 -11.96 31.64 -5.66
CA THR A 126 -13.15 30.85 -5.96
C THR A 126 -13.10 29.51 -5.24
N VAL A 127 -14.30 29.00 -4.92
CA VAL A 127 -14.47 27.63 -4.46
C VAL A 127 -14.23 26.69 -5.64
N VAL A 128 -13.32 25.73 -5.46
CA VAL A 128 -12.98 24.69 -6.46
C VAL A 128 -13.87 23.46 -6.27
N ALA A 129 -14.05 23.05 -5.02
CA ALA A 129 -14.92 21.95 -4.66
C ALA A 129 -15.61 22.22 -3.32
N LYS A 130 -16.83 21.69 -3.15
CA LYS A 130 -17.60 21.79 -1.92
C LYS A 130 -18.44 20.54 -1.77
N GLN A 131 -18.33 19.87 -0.62
CA GLN A 131 -19.11 18.67 -0.34
C GLN A 131 -19.54 18.62 1.13
N THR A 132 -20.60 17.86 1.36
CA THR A 132 -21.05 17.48 2.68
C THR A 132 -21.22 15.98 2.71
N ILE A 133 -20.57 15.32 3.64
CA ILE A 133 -20.62 13.87 3.84
C ILE A 133 -21.21 13.59 5.21
N GLU A 134 -21.92 12.48 5.36
CA GLU A 134 -22.47 12.03 6.62
C GLU A 134 -22.08 10.57 6.85
N GLY A 135 -21.62 10.26 8.06
CA GLY A 135 -21.19 8.94 8.49
C GLY A 135 -21.29 8.77 9.99
N LEU A 136 -20.94 7.59 10.48
CA LEU A 136 -20.87 7.35 11.94
C LEU A 136 -19.62 8.01 12.53
N PRO A 137 -19.56 8.27 13.83
CA PRO A 137 -18.35 8.82 14.48
C PRO A 137 -17.10 7.96 14.27
N MET A 138 -17.27 6.65 14.09
CA MET A 138 -16.17 5.72 13.79
C MET A 138 -15.64 5.85 12.35
N ASP A 139 -16.43 6.39 11.42
CA ASP A 139 -16.08 6.56 10.00
C ASP A 139 -15.34 7.88 9.74
N LEU A 140 -15.08 8.69 10.76
CA LEU A 140 -14.46 10.02 10.59
C LEU A 140 -13.13 9.95 9.86
N ARG A 141 -12.34 8.88 10.05
CA ARG A 141 -11.08 8.70 9.35
C ARG A 141 -11.31 8.40 7.86
N ASP A 142 -12.30 7.56 7.54
CA ASP A 142 -12.68 7.28 6.15
C ASP A 142 -13.20 8.54 5.46
N MET A 143 -13.96 9.35 6.19
CA MET A 143 -14.44 10.66 5.72
C MET A 143 -13.27 11.63 5.47
N ALA A 144 -12.23 11.62 6.31
CA ALA A 144 -11.02 12.41 6.11
C ALA A 144 -10.26 11.98 4.84
N HIS A 145 -10.02 10.69 4.67
CA HIS A 145 -9.40 10.15 3.44
C HIS A 145 -10.22 10.47 2.18
N HIS A 146 -11.56 10.47 2.29
CA HIS A 146 -12.40 10.91 1.18
C HIS A 146 -12.20 12.41 0.84
N VAL A 147 -12.06 13.29 1.84
CA VAL A 147 -11.70 14.70 1.60
C VAL A 147 -10.36 14.77 0.86
N SER A 148 -9.37 14.02 1.31
CA SER A 148 -8.04 13.93 0.66
C SER A 148 -8.16 13.47 -0.78
N ASP A 149 -8.96 12.44 -1.06
CA ASP A 149 -9.20 11.93 -2.42
C ASP A 149 -9.81 12.98 -3.33
N VAL A 150 -10.81 13.73 -2.84
CA VAL A 150 -11.44 14.82 -3.61
C VAL A 150 -10.45 15.93 -3.89
N VAL A 151 -9.74 16.41 -2.86
CA VAL A 151 -8.74 17.48 -3.02
C VAL A 151 -7.65 17.07 -4.01
N PHE A 152 -7.13 15.85 -3.89
CA PHE A 152 -6.12 15.32 -4.79
C PHE A 152 -6.62 15.26 -6.23
N ASN A 153 -7.83 14.76 -6.45
CA ASN A 153 -8.42 14.67 -7.78
C ASN A 153 -8.65 16.04 -8.42
N GLU A 154 -9.21 17.00 -7.67
CA GLU A 154 -9.47 18.35 -8.18
C GLU A 154 -8.20 19.10 -8.55
N LEU A 155 -7.12 18.90 -7.82
CA LEU A 155 -5.87 19.63 -8.03
C LEU A 155 -4.92 18.93 -9.02
N THR A 156 -5.02 17.62 -9.19
CA THR A 156 -4.09 16.85 -10.04
C THR A 156 -4.75 16.23 -11.28
N GLY A 157 -6.08 16.12 -11.30
CA GLY A 157 -6.80 15.35 -12.31
C GLY A 157 -6.67 13.82 -12.16
N ILE A 158 -5.95 13.35 -11.13
CA ILE A 158 -5.74 11.93 -10.84
C ILE A 158 -6.67 11.54 -9.70
N LYS A 159 -7.39 10.43 -9.84
CA LYS A 159 -8.24 9.90 -8.76
C LYS A 159 -7.40 9.65 -7.50
N GLY A 160 -7.85 10.10 -6.34
CA GLY A 160 -7.19 9.81 -5.06
C GLY A 160 -7.21 8.32 -4.72
N ALA A 161 -6.32 7.91 -3.82
CA ALA A 161 -6.21 6.53 -3.34
C ALA A 161 -6.03 6.46 -1.81
N PHE A 162 -6.31 7.54 -1.09
CA PHE A 162 -6.16 7.60 0.37
C PHE A 162 -7.23 6.76 1.08
N SER A 163 -8.43 6.64 0.52
CA SER A 163 -9.51 5.76 1.02
C SER A 163 -9.28 4.27 0.73
N THR A 164 -8.08 3.87 0.28
CA THR A 164 -7.78 2.46 0.01
C THR A 164 -7.18 1.77 1.23
N GLN A 165 -7.10 0.44 1.17
CA GLN A 165 -6.48 -0.37 2.20
C GLN A 165 -5.26 -1.10 1.66
N ILE A 166 -4.29 -1.31 2.54
CA ILE A 166 -3.13 -2.16 2.28
C ILE A 166 -3.28 -3.48 3.01
N MET A 167 -2.71 -4.53 2.43
CA MET A 167 -2.62 -5.86 3.03
C MET A 167 -1.17 -6.32 3.03
N TYR A 168 -0.73 -6.84 4.18
CA TYR A 168 0.64 -7.30 4.34
C TYR A 168 0.73 -8.44 5.35
N VAL A 169 1.81 -9.20 5.25
CA VAL A 169 2.12 -10.28 6.19
C VAL A 169 3.25 -9.82 7.10
N THR A 170 3.06 -9.99 8.39
CA THR A 170 4.14 -9.88 9.38
C THR A 170 4.60 -11.25 9.83
N ALA A 171 5.91 -11.38 10.07
CA ALA A 171 6.51 -12.52 10.73
C ALA A 171 7.17 -12.04 12.02
N MET A 172 6.82 -12.64 13.15
CA MET A 172 7.36 -12.30 14.46
C MET A 172 7.85 -13.55 15.16
N ASP A 173 8.99 -13.42 15.82
CA ASP A 173 9.57 -14.49 16.65
C ASP A 173 9.27 -14.19 18.12
N ASP A 174 8.71 -15.15 18.85
CA ASP A 174 8.49 -15.09 20.29
C ASP A 174 8.96 -16.39 20.99
N ASP A 175 8.69 -16.50 22.29
CA ASP A 175 9.05 -17.69 23.08
C ASP A 175 8.35 -18.98 22.63
N GLN A 176 7.29 -18.90 21.85
CA GLN A 176 6.53 -20.03 21.29
C GLN A 176 6.98 -20.40 19.88
N GLY A 177 7.83 -19.57 19.26
CA GLY A 177 8.34 -19.77 17.90
C GLY A 177 7.98 -18.64 16.94
N ARG A 178 8.06 -18.91 15.65
CA ARG A 178 7.73 -17.94 14.60
C ARG A 178 6.23 -17.94 14.31
N HIS A 179 5.63 -16.77 14.35
CA HIS A 179 4.23 -16.53 14.04
C HIS A 179 4.09 -15.61 12.82
N PHE A 180 3.09 -15.87 12.01
CA PHE A 180 2.75 -15.09 10.83
C PHE A 180 1.35 -14.50 11.00
N ALA A 181 1.18 -13.24 10.62
CA ALA A 181 -0.13 -12.62 10.60
C ALA A 181 -0.40 -11.93 9.28
N LEU A 182 -1.58 -12.16 8.72
CA LEU A 182 -2.12 -11.39 7.60
C LEU A 182 -2.87 -10.20 8.16
N ASN A 183 -2.42 -9.01 7.85
CA ASN A 183 -2.94 -7.76 8.36
C ASN A 183 -3.53 -6.92 7.23
N ILE A 184 -4.54 -6.13 7.57
CA ILE A 184 -5.11 -5.07 6.72
C ILE A 184 -5.02 -3.77 7.51
N ALA A 185 -4.63 -2.69 6.84
CA ALA A 185 -4.58 -1.34 7.39
C ALA A 185 -5.07 -0.32 6.37
N ASP A 186 -5.27 0.92 6.79
CA ASP A 186 -5.45 2.04 5.89
C ASP A 186 -4.21 2.24 5.01
N ALA A 187 -4.34 2.96 3.90
CA ALA A 187 -3.22 3.22 2.99
C ALA A 187 -2.03 3.93 3.65
N ASP A 188 -2.27 4.66 4.74
CA ASP A 188 -1.25 5.35 5.55
C ASP A 188 -0.70 4.50 6.72
N GLY A 189 -1.08 3.21 6.80
CA GLY A 189 -0.64 2.25 7.79
C GLY A 189 -1.40 2.24 9.11
N TYR A 190 -2.36 3.13 9.33
CA TYR A 190 -3.17 3.17 10.55
C TYR A 190 -4.31 2.13 10.54
N ARG A 191 -4.99 1.97 11.68
CA ARG A 191 -6.11 1.04 11.92
C ARG A 191 -5.80 -0.41 11.53
N VAL A 192 -4.62 -0.89 11.90
CA VAL A 192 -4.20 -2.27 11.62
C VAL A 192 -5.21 -3.26 12.20
N ARG A 193 -5.70 -4.15 11.38
CA ARG A 193 -6.59 -5.25 11.73
C ARG A 193 -5.99 -6.59 11.29
N LYS A 194 -5.75 -7.47 12.26
CA LYS A 194 -5.31 -8.83 12.00
C LYS A 194 -6.49 -9.63 11.41
N VAL A 195 -6.31 -10.17 10.21
CA VAL A 195 -7.30 -10.99 9.49
C VAL A 195 -7.09 -12.47 9.76
N LEU A 196 -5.83 -12.88 9.84
CA LEU A 196 -5.43 -14.28 10.09
C LEU A 196 -4.13 -14.30 10.88
N GLU A 197 -4.03 -15.25 11.80
CA GLU A 197 -2.78 -15.61 12.49
C GLU A 197 -2.48 -17.09 12.26
N SER A 198 -1.22 -17.44 12.04
CA SER A 198 -0.76 -18.79 11.75
C SER A 198 0.64 -19.02 12.29
N ILE A 199 0.93 -20.23 12.72
CA ILE A 199 2.29 -20.72 13.00
C ILE A 199 3.01 -21.15 11.71
N GLU A 200 2.26 -21.34 10.63
CA GLU A 200 2.78 -21.70 9.32
C GLU A 200 2.89 -20.44 8.43
N PRO A 201 3.86 -20.40 7.51
CA PRO A 201 4.05 -19.25 6.63
C PRO A 201 2.79 -18.89 5.81
N ILE A 202 2.56 -17.59 5.67
CA ILE A 202 1.56 -17.02 4.77
C ILE A 202 2.32 -16.27 3.69
N LEU A 203 2.10 -16.63 2.42
CA LEU A 203 2.83 -16.07 1.28
C LEU A 203 1.88 -15.59 0.19
N SER A 204 2.38 -14.69 -0.67
CA SER A 204 1.74 -14.28 -1.92
C SER A 204 0.27 -13.85 -1.78
N ALA A 205 -0.03 -13.08 -0.72
CA ALA A 205 -1.37 -12.58 -0.50
C ALA A 205 -1.77 -11.56 -1.58
N THR A 206 -3.01 -11.66 -2.08
CA THR A 206 -3.56 -10.79 -3.13
C THR A 206 -5.05 -10.51 -2.88
N TRP A 207 -5.49 -9.28 -3.24
CA TRP A 207 -6.88 -8.86 -3.17
C TRP A 207 -7.69 -9.29 -4.39
N SER A 208 -8.96 -9.63 -4.17
CA SER A 208 -9.93 -9.60 -5.27
C SER A 208 -10.18 -8.15 -5.74
N PRO A 209 -10.54 -7.93 -7.03
CA PRO A 209 -10.75 -6.59 -7.56
C PRO A 209 -11.81 -5.75 -6.83
N ASP A 210 -12.78 -6.41 -6.19
CA ASP A 210 -13.84 -5.77 -5.40
C ASP A 210 -13.48 -5.54 -3.92
N GLY A 211 -12.28 -5.98 -3.49
CA GLY A 211 -11.79 -5.83 -2.14
C GLY A 211 -12.48 -6.70 -1.08
N LYS A 212 -13.33 -7.67 -1.47
CA LYS A 212 -14.09 -8.50 -0.52
C LYS A 212 -13.37 -9.78 -0.12
N MET A 213 -12.55 -10.30 -1.04
CA MET A 213 -11.83 -11.54 -0.86
C MET A 213 -10.32 -11.30 -0.88
N VAL A 214 -9.58 -12.15 -0.21
CA VAL A 214 -8.13 -12.29 -0.35
C VAL A 214 -7.79 -13.72 -0.69
N ALA A 215 -6.80 -13.92 -1.55
CA ALA A 215 -6.20 -15.22 -1.80
C ALA A 215 -4.75 -15.20 -1.31
N TYR A 216 -4.30 -16.28 -0.71
CA TYR A 216 -2.94 -16.42 -0.21
C TYR A 216 -2.51 -17.89 -0.20
N VAL A 217 -1.22 -18.11 -0.08
CA VAL A 217 -0.64 -19.44 0.13
C VAL A 217 -0.43 -19.66 1.64
N SER A 218 -0.86 -20.79 2.16
CA SER A 218 -0.55 -21.23 3.52
C SER A 218 -0.10 -22.68 3.54
N PHE A 219 0.70 -23.04 4.56
CA PHE A 219 1.23 -24.37 4.76
C PHE A 219 0.50 -25.16 5.86
N GLU A 220 -0.68 -24.70 6.27
CA GLU A 220 -1.54 -25.34 7.29
C GLU A 220 -1.94 -26.78 6.94
N GLN A 221 -1.84 -27.20 5.69
CA GLN A 221 -2.14 -28.55 5.23
C GLN A 221 -0.92 -29.48 5.34
N ASP A 222 -0.61 -29.93 6.55
CA ASP A 222 0.50 -30.85 6.84
C ASP A 222 1.84 -30.34 6.29
N GLY A 223 2.11 -29.03 6.38
CA GLY A 223 3.32 -28.39 5.86
C GLY A 223 3.38 -28.30 4.33
N ARG A 224 2.27 -28.55 3.63
CA ARG A 224 2.20 -28.45 2.17
C ARG A 224 1.55 -27.14 1.73
N PRO A 225 2.07 -26.48 0.68
CA PRO A 225 1.48 -25.23 0.21
C PRO A 225 0.09 -25.49 -0.40
N ALA A 226 -0.88 -24.71 0.04
CA ALA A 226 -2.23 -24.68 -0.52
C ALA A 226 -2.64 -23.22 -0.75
N ILE A 227 -3.43 -22.95 -1.79
CA ILE A 227 -4.02 -21.64 -2.03
C ILE A 227 -5.37 -21.59 -1.35
N TYR A 228 -5.53 -20.59 -0.48
CA TYR A 228 -6.78 -20.30 0.23
C TYR A 228 -7.47 -19.09 -0.39
N LEU A 229 -8.78 -19.11 -0.36
CA LEU A 229 -9.66 -17.96 -0.60
C LEU A 229 -10.35 -17.62 0.71
N HIS A 230 -10.26 -16.36 1.13
CA HIS A 230 -10.72 -15.89 2.43
C HIS A 230 -11.61 -14.66 2.23
N GLU A 231 -12.82 -14.70 2.75
CA GLU A 231 -13.75 -13.57 2.75
C GLU A 231 -13.42 -12.64 3.94
N VAL A 232 -13.04 -11.40 3.65
CA VAL A 232 -12.45 -10.48 4.64
C VAL A 232 -13.43 -10.09 5.76
N ILE A 233 -14.72 -9.97 5.43
CA ILE A 233 -15.76 -9.52 6.38
C ILE A 233 -16.22 -10.67 7.28
N THR A 234 -16.50 -11.83 6.72
CA THR A 234 -17.05 -12.96 7.46
C THR A 234 -15.99 -13.84 8.09
N GLY A 235 -14.75 -13.78 7.59
CA GLY A 235 -13.66 -14.66 7.98
C GLY A 235 -13.77 -16.09 7.40
N ASN A 236 -14.74 -16.35 6.52
CA ASN A 236 -14.90 -17.65 5.89
C ASN A 236 -13.72 -17.95 4.96
N ARG A 237 -13.15 -19.16 5.10
CA ARG A 237 -12.02 -19.62 4.31
C ARG A 237 -12.33 -20.90 3.58
N GLN A 238 -11.82 -21.04 2.35
CA GLN A 238 -11.88 -22.28 1.58
C GLN A 238 -10.58 -22.51 0.82
N ILE A 239 -10.20 -23.77 0.66
CA ILE A 239 -9.07 -24.16 -0.15
C ILE A 239 -9.47 -24.10 -1.63
N LEU A 240 -8.68 -23.37 -2.43
CA LEU A 240 -8.84 -23.35 -3.88
C LEU A 240 -8.06 -24.47 -4.55
N THR A 241 -6.79 -24.66 -4.18
CA THR A 241 -5.92 -25.71 -4.70
C THR A 241 -4.99 -26.23 -3.61
N SER A 242 -4.77 -27.57 -3.62
CA SER A 242 -3.83 -28.28 -2.74
C SER A 242 -3.23 -29.48 -3.46
N PHE A 243 -2.80 -29.29 -4.71
CA PHE A 243 -2.17 -30.35 -5.49
C PHE A 243 -0.80 -30.73 -4.92
N ALA A 244 -0.32 -31.92 -5.24
CA ALA A 244 1.04 -32.31 -4.89
C ALA A 244 2.06 -31.36 -5.53
N GLY A 245 3.08 -30.97 -4.74
CA GLY A 245 4.09 -30.01 -5.13
C GLY A 245 3.69 -28.56 -4.89
N LEU A 246 4.16 -27.63 -5.72
CA LEU A 246 3.93 -26.19 -5.57
C LEU A 246 2.46 -25.82 -5.89
N ASN A 247 1.85 -25.05 -5.00
CA ASN A 247 0.63 -24.29 -5.20
C ASN A 247 0.95 -22.85 -4.77
N GLY A 248 0.95 -21.90 -5.69
CA GLY A 248 1.48 -20.57 -5.34
C GLY A 248 1.06 -19.43 -6.26
N ALA A 249 1.50 -18.24 -5.88
CA ALA A 249 1.40 -17.00 -6.63
C ALA A 249 -0.01 -16.73 -7.24
N PRO A 250 -1.09 -16.74 -6.42
CA PRO A 250 -2.43 -16.45 -6.92
C PRO A 250 -2.53 -15.00 -7.39
N SER A 251 -3.26 -14.77 -8.49
CA SER A 251 -3.55 -13.45 -9.04
C SER A 251 -4.95 -13.44 -9.65
N PHE A 252 -5.84 -12.59 -9.13
CA PHE A 252 -7.19 -12.46 -9.67
C PHE A 252 -7.20 -11.78 -11.03
N SER A 253 -8.07 -12.26 -11.93
CA SER A 253 -8.40 -11.52 -13.16
C SER A 253 -9.06 -10.18 -12.83
N PRO A 254 -8.98 -9.16 -13.71
CA PRO A 254 -9.58 -7.85 -13.46
C PRO A 254 -11.09 -7.87 -13.21
N ASP A 255 -11.80 -8.85 -13.74
CA ASP A 255 -13.24 -9.06 -13.51
C ASP A 255 -13.56 -9.94 -12.29
N GLY A 256 -12.53 -10.47 -11.63
CA GLY A 256 -12.66 -11.32 -10.43
C GLY A 256 -13.20 -12.72 -10.67
N LYS A 257 -13.36 -13.17 -11.91
CA LYS A 257 -13.96 -14.47 -12.22
C LYS A 257 -12.95 -15.60 -12.33
N GLU A 258 -11.74 -15.30 -12.73
CA GLU A 258 -10.65 -16.25 -12.90
C GLU A 258 -9.48 -15.91 -11.96
N MET A 259 -8.65 -16.90 -11.70
CA MET A 259 -7.41 -16.75 -10.96
C MET A 259 -6.27 -17.40 -11.73
N ALA A 260 -5.25 -16.62 -12.05
CA ALA A 260 -3.97 -17.14 -12.48
C ALA A 260 -3.19 -17.61 -11.25
N LEU A 261 -2.53 -18.75 -11.33
CA LEU A 261 -1.78 -19.37 -10.23
C LEU A 261 -0.70 -20.30 -10.77
N VAL A 262 0.22 -20.70 -9.91
CA VAL A 262 1.35 -21.58 -10.27
C VAL A 262 1.16 -22.95 -9.62
N LEU A 263 1.27 -23.99 -10.41
CA LEU A 263 1.25 -25.38 -9.95
C LEU A 263 2.42 -26.16 -10.55
N SER A 264 2.99 -27.07 -9.75
CA SER A 264 4.00 -28.01 -10.27
C SER A 264 3.48 -29.45 -10.40
N LYS A 265 2.16 -29.66 -10.33
CA LYS A 265 1.50 -30.98 -10.35
C LYS A 265 1.81 -31.83 -11.61
N ASP A 266 2.16 -31.18 -12.70
CA ASP A 266 2.51 -31.84 -13.98
C ASP A 266 4.03 -31.87 -14.23
N GLY A 267 4.84 -31.79 -13.15
CA GLY A 267 6.30 -32.00 -13.14
C GLY A 267 7.13 -30.72 -13.09
N ASN A 268 6.63 -29.58 -13.56
CA ASN A 268 7.33 -28.30 -13.55
C ASN A 268 6.40 -27.18 -13.08
N PRO A 269 6.93 -26.11 -12.41
CA PRO A 269 6.14 -24.94 -12.11
C PRO A 269 5.69 -24.21 -13.37
N ASP A 270 4.41 -24.27 -13.66
CA ASP A 270 3.75 -23.62 -14.78
C ASP A 270 2.56 -22.78 -14.32
N ILE A 271 2.13 -21.87 -15.17
CA ILE A 271 0.98 -21.03 -14.94
C ILE A 271 -0.29 -21.74 -15.37
N TYR A 272 -1.28 -21.70 -14.49
CA TYR A 272 -2.64 -22.19 -14.70
C TYR A 272 -3.64 -21.06 -14.50
N ILE A 273 -4.80 -21.18 -15.13
CA ILE A 273 -5.96 -20.34 -14.85
C ILE A 273 -7.07 -21.24 -14.29
N LEU A 274 -7.59 -20.83 -13.14
CA LEU A 274 -8.73 -21.45 -12.45
C LEU A 274 -9.95 -20.55 -12.59
N ASP A 275 -11.02 -21.05 -13.19
CA ASP A 275 -12.33 -20.42 -13.11
C ASP A 275 -12.89 -20.58 -11.69
N LEU A 276 -13.18 -19.49 -11.01
CA LEU A 276 -13.53 -19.49 -9.59
C LEU A 276 -14.93 -20.04 -9.32
N GLN A 277 -15.84 -19.99 -10.30
CA GLN A 277 -17.20 -20.50 -10.19
C GLN A 277 -17.26 -22.00 -10.52
N SER A 278 -16.78 -22.36 -11.70
CA SER A 278 -16.87 -23.74 -12.21
C SER A 278 -15.78 -24.66 -11.68
N ARG A 279 -14.71 -24.09 -11.07
CA ARG A 279 -13.50 -24.80 -10.61
C ARG A 279 -12.72 -25.46 -11.74
N ARG A 280 -12.97 -25.08 -12.98
CA ARG A 280 -12.24 -25.57 -14.15
C ARG A 280 -10.84 -24.99 -14.17
N LEU A 281 -9.86 -25.89 -14.22
CA LEU A 281 -8.43 -25.56 -14.26
C LEU A 281 -7.89 -25.73 -15.68
N ARG A 282 -7.17 -24.75 -16.20
CA ARG A 282 -6.50 -24.78 -17.52
C ARG A 282 -5.01 -24.50 -17.35
N ARG A 283 -4.13 -25.35 -17.87
CA ARG A 283 -2.70 -25.11 -17.95
C ARG A 283 -2.41 -24.13 -19.07
N ILE A 284 -1.72 -23.02 -18.80
CA ILE A 284 -1.47 -21.91 -19.72
C ILE A 284 -0.07 -21.98 -20.28
N THR A 285 0.93 -22.29 -19.45
CA THR A 285 2.31 -22.45 -19.91
C THR A 285 2.76 -23.90 -19.84
N ARG A 286 3.73 -24.25 -20.71
CA ARG A 286 4.35 -25.60 -20.76
C ARG A 286 5.80 -25.40 -21.23
N HIS A 287 6.69 -25.27 -20.27
CA HIS A 287 8.11 -25.05 -20.56
C HIS A 287 8.97 -25.78 -19.51
N TYR A 288 10.19 -26.18 -19.89
CA TYR A 288 11.12 -26.80 -18.92
C TYR A 288 11.67 -25.79 -17.88
N GLY A 289 11.65 -24.51 -18.18
CA GLY A 289 11.96 -23.45 -17.22
C GLY A 289 10.80 -23.20 -16.26
N ILE A 290 11.09 -22.55 -15.17
CA ILE A 290 10.11 -22.15 -14.15
C ILE A 290 9.33 -20.95 -14.67
N ASP A 291 8.01 -21.06 -14.73
CA ASP A 291 7.08 -19.97 -14.99
C ASP A 291 6.31 -19.68 -13.70
N THR A 292 6.42 -18.46 -13.17
CA THR A 292 5.88 -18.10 -11.87
C THR A 292 5.41 -16.65 -11.82
N GLU A 293 4.74 -16.27 -10.70
CA GLU A 293 4.31 -14.91 -10.38
C GLU A 293 3.50 -14.25 -11.52
N PRO A 294 2.39 -14.87 -11.95
CA PRO A 294 1.55 -14.30 -12.98
C PRO A 294 0.84 -13.04 -12.48
N SER A 295 0.73 -12.04 -13.34
CA SER A 295 -0.04 -10.82 -13.15
C SER A 295 -0.85 -10.53 -14.41
N TRP A 296 -2.11 -10.16 -14.25
CA TRP A 296 -3.00 -9.85 -15.36
C TRP A 296 -2.73 -8.45 -15.92
N THR A 297 -2.84 -8.30 -17.24
CA THR A 297 -3.02 -6.97 -17.83
C THR A 297 -4.40 -6.41 -17.45
N ALA A 298 -4.55 -5.09 -17.42
CA ALA A 298 -5.78 -4.44 -16.99
C ALA A 298 -7.01 -4.79 -17.86
N ASP A 299 -6.78 -5.13 -19.14
CA ASP A 299 -7.83 -5.58 -20.06
C ASP A 299 -8.17 -7.08 -19.96
N GLY A 300 -7.45 -7.82 -19.09
CA GLY A 300 -7.63 -9.26 -18.90
C GLY A 300 -7.21 -10.15 -20.08
N LYS A 301 -6.57 -9.59 -21.11
CA LYS A 301 -6.25 -10.34 -22.33
C LYS A 301 -4.88 -11.01 -22.33
N SER A 302 -4.02 -10.62 -21.39
CA SER A 302 -2.67 -11.16 -21.29
C SER A 302 -2.28 -11.39 -19.82
N LEU A 303 -1.29 -12.26 -19.65
CA LEU A 303 -0.56 -12.45 -18.39
C LEU A 303 0.87 -11.98 -18.56
N VAL A 304 1.37 -11.27 -17.56
CA VAL A 304 2.80 -10.98 -17.40
C VAL A 304 3.31 -11.91 -16.30
N PHE A 305 4.49 -12.49 -16.48
CA PHE A 305 5.00 -13.49 -15.54
C PHE A 305 6.53 -13.52 -15.52
N THR A 306 7.07 -14.04 -14.45
CA THR A 306 8.50 -14.30 -14.29
C THR A 306 8.84 -15.66 -14.89
N SER A 307 9.90 -15.72 -15.72
CA SER A 307 10.39 -16.98 -16.28
C SER A 307 11.90 -17.00 -16.43
N ASN A 308 12.50 -18.15 -16.14
CA ASN A 308 13.93 -18.39 -16.40
C ASN A 308 14.21 -19.12 -17.73
N ARG A 309 13.22 -19.19 -18.64
CA ARG A 309 13.32 -19.87 -19.93
C ARG A 309 14.46 -19.39 -20.82
N GLY A 310 14.92 -18.16 -20.62
CA GLY A 310 16.08 -17.57 -21.31
C GLY A 310 17.38 -17.62 -20.51
N GLY A 311 17.44 -18.42 -19.43
CA GLY A 311 18.57 -18.57 -18.52
C GLY A 311 18.30 -17.95 -17.16
N GLN A 312 18.40 -16.64 -17.03
CA GLN A 312 18.10 -15.92 -15.78
C GLN A 312 16.63 -15.47 -15.74
N PRO A 313 16.04 -15.27 -14.52
CA PRO A 313 14.67 -14.79 -14.38
C PRO A 313 14.45 -13.44 -15.07
N GLN A 314 13.44 -13.39 -15.92
CA GLN A 314 13.05 -12.21 -16.68
C GLN A 314 11.53 -12.15 -16.81
N ILE A 315 11.01 -10.99 -17.16
CA ILE A 315 9.58 -10.79 -17.33
C ILE A 315 9.18 -11.10 -18.77
N TYR A 316 8.15 -11.92 -18.89
CA TYR A 316 7.53 -12.31 -20.16
C TYR A 316 6.05 -11.95 -20.13
N GLN A 317 5.48 -11.70 -21.31
CA GLN A 317 4.04 -11.53 -21.52
C GLN A 317 3.53 -12.68 -22.38
N LEU A 318 2.39 -13.25 -21.99
CA LEU A 318 1.63 -14.24 -22.73
C LEU A 318 0.27 -13.66 -23.09
N ARG A 319 -0.07 -13.64 -24.39
CA ARG A 319 -1.40 -13.28 -24.87
C ARG A 319 -2.32 -14.50 -24.86
N LEU A 320 -3.47 -14.40 -24.17
CA LEU A 320 -4.35 -15.54 -23.95
C LEU A 320 -5.10 -16.00 -25.20
N ALA A 321 -5.26 -15.14 -26.20
CA ALA A 321 -6.00 -15.45 -27.42
C ALA A 321 -5.28 -16.49 -28.32
N ASP A 322 -3.95 -16.43 -28.39
CA ASP A 322 -3.14 -17.23 -29.29
C ASP A 322 -1.89 -17.84 -28.63
N PHE A 323 -1.74 -17.66 -27.32
CA PHE A 323 -0.63 -18.16 -26.50
C PHE A 323 0.75 -17.66 -26.96
N GLN A 324 0.80 -16.54 -27.68
CA GLN A 324 2.07 -15.92 -28.04
C GLN A 324 2.77 -15.37 -26.81
N ILE A 325 4.07 -15.66 -26.70
CA ILE A 325 4.93 -15.25 -25.59
C ILE A 325 6.01 -14.33 -26.11
N GLN A 326 6.21 -13.19 -25.43
CA GLN A 326 7.32 -12.27 -25.72
C GLN A 326 8.04 -11.88 -24.42
N ARG A 327 9.36 -11.69 -24.50
CA ARG A 327 10.16 -11.18 -23.39
C ARG A 327 10.01 -9.66 -23.32
N LEU A 328 9.83 -9.12 -22.12
CA LEU A 328 9.66 -7.68 -21.90
C LEU A 328 10.92 -7.01 -21.29
N THR A 329 11.74 -7.76 -20.53
CA THR A 329 12.92 -7.20 -19.84
C THR A 329 14.21 -7.71 -20.45
N PHE A 330 15.16 -6.79 -20.67
CA PHE A 330 16.47 -7.08 -21.30
C PHE A 330 17.63 -6.52 -20.48
N GLU A 331 17.38 -5.62 -19.53
CA GLU A 331 18.36 -5.04 -18.64
C GLU A 331 18.42 -5.82 -17.32
N GLY A 332 19.65 -5.97 -16.78
CA GLY A 332 19.90 -6.71 -15.55
C GLY A 332 19.83 -8.24 -15.74
N ASP A 333 20.33 -8.94 -14.74
CA ASP A 333 20.39 -10.40 -14.71
C ASP A 333 19.23 -11.06 -13.94
N TYR A 334 18.37 -10.25 -13.30
CA TYR A 334 17.21 -10.72 -12.56
C TYR A 334 16.09 -9.67 -12.58
N ASN A 335 14.94 -10.07 -13.13
CA ASN A 335 13.70 -9.31 -13.09
C ASN A 335 12.56 -10.27 -12.72
N ALA A 336 11.78 -9.95 -11.69
CA ALA A 336 10.75 -10.85 -11.16
C ALA A 336 9.56 -10.07 -10.57
N LYS A 337 8.45 -10.78 -10.36
CA LYS A 337 7.26 -10.30 -9.65
C LYS A 337 6.73 -8.97 -10.22
N ALA A 338 6.49 -8.97 -11.54
CA ALA A 338 5.99 -7.78 -12.21
C ALA A 338 4.50 -7.59 -11.97
N SER A 339 4.12 -6.33 -11.70
CA SER A 339 2.75 -5.85 -11.65
C SER A 339 2.52 -4.83 -12.76
N VAL A 340 1.48 -5.02 -13.57
CA VAL A 340 1.14 -4.14 -14.68
C VAL A 340 0.44 -2.89 -14.15
N LEU A 341 0.85 -1.70 -14.59
CA LEU A 341 0.11 -0.47 -14.32
C LEU A 341 -1.27 -0.52 -14.96
N LYS A 342 -2.29 0.03 -14.29
CA LYS A 342 -3.69 -0.05 -14.77
C LYS A 342 -3.92 0.59 -16.13
N ASP A 343 -3.14 1.59 -16.48
CA ASP A 343 -3.19 2.27 -17.78
C ASP A 343 -2.42 1.52 -18.87
N GLY A 344 -1.73 0.42 -18.51
CA GLY A 344 -0.91 -0.38 -19.42
C GLY A 344 0.39 0.28 -19.85
N SER A 345 0.75 1.43 -19.28
CA SER A 345 1.95 2.19 -19.68
C SER A 345 3.26 1.56 -19.24
N GLY A 346 3.21 0.70 -18.21
CA GLY A 346 4.43 0.14 -17.62
C GLY A 346 4.23 -1.04 -16.70
N LEU A 347 5.35 -1.54 -16.20
CA LEU A 347 5.45 -2.60 -15.20
C LEU A 347 6.29 -2.12 -14.02
N VAL A 348 5.83 -2.43 -12.81
CA VAL A 348 6.65 -2.34 -11.60
C VAL A 348 7.12 -3.75 -11.24
N MET A 349 8.39 -3.92 -10.90
CA MET A 349 8.97 -5.24 -10.64
C MET A 349 10.15 -5.18 -9.68
N VAL A 350 10.52 -6.33 -9.16
CA VAL A 350 11.81 -6.53 -8.48
C VAL A 350 12.89 -6.64 -9.55
N HIS A 351 13.93 -5.82 -9.43
CA HIS A 351 15.07 -5.75 -10.34
C HIS A 351 16.37 -5.90 -9.57
N ARG A 352 17.30 -6.75 -10.03
CA ARG A 352 18.61 -6.87 -9.41
C ARG A 352 19.65 -6.08 -10.18
N ARG A 353 20.32 -5.17 -9.48
CA ARG A 353 21.43 -4.37 -10.00
C ARG A 353 22.65 -4.50 -9.06
N ASN A 354 23.79 -4.90 -9.58
CA ASN A 354 25.02 -5.08 -8.79
C ASN A 354 24.84 -6.01 -7.58
N GLY A 355 24.03 -7.06 -7.69
CA GLY A 355 23.75 -8.00 -6.61
C GLY A 355 22.69 -7.55 -5.60
N ILE A 356 22.17 -6.33 -5.71
CA ILE A 356 21.18 -5.74 -4.80
C ILE A 356 19.81 -5.72 -5.49
N PHE A 357 18.76 -6.07 -4.72
CA PHE A 357 17.38 -6.06 -5.19
C PHE A 357 16.74 -4.71 -4.94
N HIS A 358 16.15 -4.14 -5.98
CA HIS A 358 15.47 -2.85 -5.99
C HIS A 358 14.08 -2.98 -6.60
N ILE A 359 13.21 -2.01 -6.35
CA ILE A 359 12.00 -1.86 -7.13
C ILE A 359 12.32 -0.98 -8.35
N ALA A 360 11.90 -1.45 -9.52
CA ALA A 360 12.09 -0.73 -10.79
C ALA A 360 10.77 -0.63 -11.56
N LEU A 361 10.68 0.44 -12.35
CA LEU A 361 9.62 0.69 -13.32
C LEU A 361 10.18 0.50 -14.74
N LEU A 362 9.52 -0.33 -15.53
CA LEU A 362 9.73 -0.41 -16.97
C LEU A 362 8.59 0.36 -17.68
N ASP A 363 8.92 1.47 -18.33
CA ASP A 363 8.03 2.18 -19.26
C ASP A 363 7.94 1.37 -20.56
N LEU A 364 6.79 0.78 -20.83
CA LEU A 364 6.59 -0.05 -22.02
C LEU A 364 6.51 0.74 -23.31
N ASN A 365 6.14 2.02 -23.25
CA ASN A 365 6.05 2.88 -24.43
C ASN A 365 7.43 3.34 -24.90
N ARG A 366 8.34 3.59 -23.95
CA ARG A 366 9.71 4.06 -24.22
C ARG A 366 10.77 2.96 -24.15
N GLY A 367 10.43 1.80 -23.62
CA GLY A 367 11.38 0.70 -23.36
C GLY A 367 12.44 1.07 -22.31
N ARG A 368 12.14 2.02 -21.41
CA ARG A 368 13.10 2.53 -20.42
C ARG A 368 12.84 1.92 -19.04
N LEU A 369 13.88 1.33 -18.46
CA LEU A 369 13.89 0.87 -17.08
C LEU A 369 14.44 1.97 -16.16
N SER A 370 13.73 2.24 -15.06
CA SER A 370 14.13 3.21 -14.04
C SER A 370 14.06 2.54 -12.66
N VAL A 371 15.16 2.59 -11.90
CA VAL A 371 15.21 2.10 -10.51
C VAL A 371 14.56 3.16 -9.62
N LEU A 372 13.58 2.75 -8.83
CA LEU A 372 12.81 3.65 -7.95
C LEU A 372 13.34 3.70 -6.52
N THR A 373 14.02 2.64 -6.07
CA THR A 373 14.47 2.50 -4.67
C THR A 373 15.99 2.34 -4.58
N GLU A 374 16.54 2.70 -3.42
CA GLU A 374 17.99 2.66 -3.16
C GLU A 374 18.35 1.81 -1.93
N THR A 375 17.37 1.16 -1.33
CA THR A 375 17.52 0.26 -0.19
C THR A 375 18.15 -1.08 -0.58
N THR A 376 18.53 -1.91 0.39
CA THR A 376 19.43 -3.05 0.13
C THR A 376 18.70 -4.37 -0.17
N LEU A 377 17.42 -4.46 0.16
CA LEU A 377 16.61 -5.66 -0.05
C LEU A 377 15.15 -5.24 -0.24
N ASP A 378 14.79 -4.90 -1.46
CA ASP A 378 13.45 -4.46 -1.79
C ASP A 378 12.70 -5.56 -2.51
N GLU A 379 11.50 -5.86 -2.04
CA GLU A 379 10.68 -6.93 -2.60
C GLU A 379 9.18 -6.61 -2.53
N SER A 380 8.41 -7.44 -3.21
CA SER A 380 6.94 -7.44 -3.11
C SER A 380 6.26 -6.10 -3.44
N PRO A 381 6.61 -5.43 -4.57
CA PRO A 381 5.99 -4.17 -4.92
C PRO A 381 4.49 -4.34 -5.20
N SER A 382 3.70 -3.42 -4.68
CA SER A 382 2.25 -3.32 -4.92
C SER A 382 1.88 -1.89 -5.26
N VAL A 383 1.25 -1.70 -6.43
CA VAL A 383 0.91 -0.37 -6.95
C VAL A 383 -0.46 0.07 -6.43
N ALA A 384 -0.55 1.31 -5.98
CA ALA A 384 -1.82 1.92 -5.60
C ALA A 384 -2.82 1.93 -6.77
N PRO A 385 -4.14 1.84 -6.51
CA PRO A 385 -5.16 1.77 -7.57
C PRO A 385 -5.13 2.90 -8.58
N ASN A 386 -4.60 4.06 -8.22
CA ASN A 386 -4.46 5.23 -9.10
C ASN A 386 -3.11 5.29 -9.85
N GLY A 387 -2.20 4.35 -9.59
CA GLY A 387 -0.89 4.28 -10.25
C GLY A 387 0.14 5.32 -9.79
N SER A 388 -0.15 6.16 -8.78
CA SER A 388 0.74 7.25 -8.38
C SER A 388 1.83 6.85 -7.38
N MET A 389 1.54 5.85 -6.56
CA MET A 389 2.40 5.36 -5.49
C MET A 389 2.49 3.84 -5.55
N LEU A 390 3.53 3.30 -4.96
CA LEU A 390 3.63 1.87 -4.67
C LEU A 390 4.16 1.67 -3.24
N ILE A 391 3.76 0.55 -2.64
CA ILE A 391 4.33 0.04 -1.40
C ILE A 391 5.21 -1.17 -1.70
N TYR A 392 6.22 -1.38 -0.88
CA TYR A 392 7.14 -2.51 -0.99
C TYR A 392 7.67 -2.89 0.39
N ALA A 393 8.11 -4.14 0.53
CA ALA A 393 8.82 -4.58 1.72
C ALA A 393 10.30 -4.29 1.56
N THR A 394 10.95 -3.82 2.63
CA THR A 394 12.39 -3.58 2.69
C THR A 394 12.93 -3.86 4.10
N GLN A 395 14.22 -3.67 4.32
CA GLN A 395 14.85 -3.81 5.63
C GLN A 395 15.49 -2.52 6.07
N GLU A 396 15.23 -2.13 7.31
CA GLU A 396 15.94 -1.08 7.99
C GLU A 396 16.51 -1.62 9.31
N ARG A 397 17.81 -1.49 9.52
CA ARG A 397 18.54 -1.99 10.73
C ARG A 397 18.32 -3.47 11.06
N GLY A 398 18.05 -4.28 10.02
CA GLY A 398 17.80 -5.72 10.17
C GLY A 398 16.34 -6.10 10.46
N GLU A 399 15.45 -5.12 10.57
CA GLU A 399 14.01 -5.32 10.72
C GLU A 399 13.30 -5.13 9.39
N GLY A 400 12.32 -5.99 9.10
CA GLY A 400 11.45 -5.86 7.93
C GLY A 400 10.44 -4.74 8.14
N ILE A 401 10.36 -3.82 7.19
CA ILE A 401 9.41 -2.70 7.22
C ILE A 401 8.67 -2.58 5.89
N LEU A 402 7.53 -1.91 5.92
CA LEU A 402 6.85 -1.45 4.71
C LEU A 402 7.28 -0.03 4.40
N ALA A 403 7.63 0.20 3.15
CA ALA A 403 7.94 1.53 2.64
C ALA A 403 7.08 1.86 1.42
N ALA A 404 6.90 3.13 1.15
CA ALA A 404 6.21 3.64 -0.02
C ALA A 404 7.15 4.50 -0.87
N VAL A 405 6.94 4.47 -2.18
CA VAL A 405 7.64 5.33 -3.13
C VAL A 405 6.67 5.78 -4.22
N SER A 406 6.78 7.05 -4.64
CA SER A 406 6.03 7.53 -5.80
C SER A 406 6.52 6.88 -7.10
N ILE A 407 5.64 6.75 -8.08
CA ILE A 407 5.97 6.08 -9.36
C ILE A 407 7.08 6.79 -10.14
N ASP A 408 7.32 8.06 -9.87
CA ASP A 408 8.43 8.85 -10.41
C ASP A 408 9.72 8.78 -9.55
N GLY A 409 9.67 8.08 -8.41
CA GLY A 409 10.80 7.92 -7.48
C GLY A 409 11.10 9.16 -6.62
N GLY A 410 10.29 10.22 -6.71
CA GLY A 410 10.55 11.50 -6.06
C GLY A 410 10.26 11.53 -4.56
N VAL A 411 9.31 10.73 -4.09
CA VAL A 411 8.86 10.70 -2.70
C VAL A 411 9.00 9.32 -2.13
N LYS A 412 9.60 9.20 -0.94
CA LYS A 412 9.79 7.94 -0.22
C LYS A 412 9.46 8.15 1.25
N PHE A 413 8.77 7.20 1.87
CA PHE A 413 8.52 7.18 3.31
C PHE A 413 8.29 5.76 3.82
N ASN A 414 8.53 5.55 5.12
CA ASN A 414 8.21 4.30 5.79
C ASN A 414 6.79 4.37 6.35
N LEU A 415 6.04 3.27 6.21
CA LEU A 415 4.74 3.12 6.87
C LEU A 415 4.95 2.83 8.36
N PRO A 416 4.07 3.32 9.26
CA PRO A 416 4.18 3.13 10.69
C PRO A 416 4.02 1.68 11.13
#